data_991eb349b624af5ef3c23c56ef29bb80
#
_entry.id   991eb349b624af5ef3c23c56ef29bb80
#
_cell.length_a   1.000
_cell.length_b   1.000
_cell.length_c   1.000
_cell.angle_alpha   90.00
_cell.angle_beta   90.00
_cell.angle_gamma   90.00
#
_symmetry.space_group_name_H-M   'P 1'
#
loop_
_entity.id
_entity.type
_entity.pdbx_description
1 polymer ?
#
loop_
_entity_poly.entity_id
_entity_poly.type
_entity_poly.pdbx_seq_one_letter_code
_entity_poly.pdbx_strand_id
1 'polypeptide(L)'
;MRISLGSVLVLSFFLLTCKSSNDGGDRSVIKKPIDLDAIIERGTLKVLTENGAVSFYEYKDGYLGFEYDILDTFAKSIGVRLEVEMVANPRDFVKKLNKYEGDIIACNKPITMQDKELHSFSLPYNHSFQVLIQRNHPDSIIRDISELQNKTIHIRNKSAFVKRILHLEDEIGANIETKTLSNYPIAEDLIEKVSNGEIDFTVCMENTARIEQSCLPNIDISTLLSVRQNIAFGMRKSDQKLKEKLDYFLDDYLYSESYKVLRKKYFDYMDETNFFIGQRDTLSNMDIQLSAYDELFKMSALKRNWDWRFLASIAYQESRYNPNARGFGGAYGMMQFMPNTGPSFDVYPDSPPAVQIDAGMRYIDMLYNSWSKIESREQRLKFTLASYNAGKGHVEDAVRLAEKLGYNPIIWDDNV
;
A
#
# COMPACT_ATOMS: atom_id res chain seq x y z
N MET A 1 0.88 -42.90 -106.75
CA MET A 1 0.28 -44.12 -106.13
C MET A 1 0.06 -43.83 -104.67
N ARG A 2 -1.13 -43.57 -104.32
CA ARG A 2 -1.87 -43.97 -103.10
C ARG A 2 -0.96 -44.10 -101.84
N ILE A 3 -1.24 -43.56 -100.68
CA ILE A 3 -2.36 -43.47 -99.78
C ILE A 3 -1.69 -43.00 -98.47
N SER A 4 -2.15 -42.36 -97.49
CA SER A 4 -3.43 -42.23 -96.81
C SER A 4 -3.34 -41.17 -95.71
N LEU A 5 -4.46 -40.60 -95.49
CA LEU A 5 -4.70 -39.68 -94.35
C LEU A 5 -4.41 -40.28 -92.99
N GLY A 6 -3.82 -39.48 -92.13
CA GLY A 6 -3.82 -39.68 -90.69
C GLY A 6 -4.11 -38.36 -90.01
N SER A 7 -5.35 -38.17 -89.58
CA SER A 7 -5.81 -36.98 -88.89
C SER A 7 -5.18 -36.93 -87.50
N VAL A 8 -4.44 -35.87 -87.19
CA VAL A 8 -3.99 -35.56 -85.87
C VAL A 8 -4.85 -34.40 -85.34
N LEU A 9 -5.67 -34.72 -84.39
CA LEU A 9 -6.50 -33.77 -83.62
C LEU A 9 -5.59 -32.92 -82.75
N VAL A 10 -5.42 -31.63 -83.11
CA VAL A 10 -4.70 -30.67 -82.20
C VAL A 10 -5.72 -30.11 -81.26
N LEU A 11 -5.62 -30.57 -80.01
CA LEU A 11 -6.37 -30.03 -78.84
C LEU A 11 -5.71 -28.69 -78.46
N SER A 12 -6.33 -27.58 -78.86
CA SER A 12 -5.92 -26.23 -78.37
C SER A 12 -6.32 -26.03 -76.92
N PHE A 13 -5.32 -26.09 -76.06
CA PHE A 13 -5.50 -25.66 -74.68
C PHE A 13 -5.53 -24.13 -74.65
N PHE A 14 -6.72 -23.56 -74.43
CA PHE A 14 -6.90 -22.18 -74.07
C PHE A 14 -6.49 -22.02 -72.59
N LEU A 15 -5.30 -21.49 -72.34
CA LEU A 15 -4.92 -20.97 -71.05
C LEU A 15 -5.68 -19.68 -70.80
N LEU A 16 -6.76 -19.76 -70.05
CA LEU A 16 -7.38 -18.60 -69.37
C LEU A 16 -6.44 -18.11 -68.30
N THR A 17 -5.67 -17.06 -68.55
CA THR A 17 -4.99 -16.31 -67.55
C THR A 17 -6.05 -15.52 -66.72
N CYS A 18 -6.48 -16.06 -65.56
CA CYS A 18 -7.13 -15.28 -64.56
C CYS A 18 -6.13 -14.24 -64.06
N LYS A 19 -6.35 -12.97 -64.42
CA LYS A 19 -5.79 -11.83 -63.72
C LYS A 19 -6.33 -11.86 -62.30
N SER A 20 -5.53 -12.28 -61.35
CA SER A 20 -5.77 -12.08 -59.94
C SER A 20 -5.70 -10.57 -59.68
N SER A 21 -6.84 -9.94 -59.52
CA SER A 21 -6.93 -8.63 -58.89
C SER A 21 -6.47 -8.82 -57.43
N ASN A 22 -5.29 -8.28 -57.11
CA ASN A 22 -4.87 -8.07 -55.74
C ASN A 22 -5.81 -7.02 -55.10
N ASP A 23 -6.97 -7.48 -54.63
CA ASP A 23 -7.67 -6.79 -53.55
C ASP A 23 -6.83 -6.97 -52.30
N GLY A 24 -6.03 -5.96 -52.00
CA GLY A 24 -5.40 -5.76 -50.70
C GLY A 24 -6.45 -5.51 -49.63
N GLY A 25 -7.31 -6.49 -49.43
CA GLY A 25 -8.11 -6.56 -48.21
C GLY A 25 -7.17 -6.73 -47.04
N ASP A 26 -7.01 -5.66 -46.33
CA ASP A 26 -6.45 -5.65 -44.97
C ASP A 26 -7.19 -6.75 -44.19
N ARG A 27 -6.60 -7.93 -44.13
CA ARG A 27 -7.01 -8.95 -43.17
C ARG A 27 -6.64 -8.40 -41.84
N SER A 28 -7.52 -7.57 -41.25
CA SER A 28 -7.51 -7.33 -39.83
C SER A 28 -7.44 -8.71 -39.17
N VAL A 29 -6.25 -9.05 -38.70
CA VAL A 29 -6.03 -10.20 -37.86
C VAL A 29 -6.94 -9.92 -36.66
N ILE A 30 -8.09 -10.60 -36.59
CA ILE A 30 -8.95 -10.62 -35.43
C ILE A 30 -8.06 -11.20 -34.34
N LYS A 31 -7.37 -10.34 -33.61
CA LYS A 31 -6.61 -10.75 -32.44
C LYS A 31 -7.62 -11.41 -31.53
N LYS A 32 -7.44 -12.72 -31.32
CA LYS A 32 -8.23 -13.48 -30.37
C LYS A 32 -8.22 -12.68 -29.05
N PRO A 33 -9.37 -12.38 -28.45
CA PRO A 33 -9.39 -11.61 -27.22
C PRO A 33 -8.46 -12.27 -26.21
N ILE A 34 -7.57 -11.48 -25.63
CA ILE A 34 -6.66 -11.95 -24.58
C ILE A 34 -7.50 -12.00 -23.31
N ASP A 35 -7.92 -13.19 -22.92
CA ASP A 35 -8.61 -13.48 -21.67
C ASP A 35 -7.76 -14.44 -20.82
N LEU A 36 -8.24 -14.95 -19.72
CA LEU A 36 -7.53 -15.77 -18.73
C LEU A 36 -6.64 -16.85 -19.35
N ASP A 37 -7.16 -17.62 -20.33
CA ASP A 37 -6.41 -18.72 -20.97
C ASP A 37 -5.11 -18.21 -21.61
N ALA A 38 -5.17 -17.06 -22.30
CA ALA A 38 -4.01 -16.46 -22.93
C ALA A 38 -3.03 -15.84 -21.93
N ILE A 39 -3.52 -15.38 -20.78
CA ILE A 39 -2.69 -14.87 -19.65
C ILE A 39 -1.91 -16.04 -19.06
N ILE A 40 -2.56 -17.17 -18.82
CA ILE A 40 -1.93 -18.40 -18.28
C ILE A 40 -0.89 -18.94 -19.29
N GLU A 41 -1.22 -19.00 -20.58
CA GLU A 41 -0.30 -19.44 -21.62
C GLU A 41 0.94 -18.52 -21.72
N ARG A 42 0.75 -17.20 -21.58
CA ARG A 42 1.84 -16.21 -21.57
C ARG A 42 2.70 -16.30 -20.29
N GLY A 43 2.16 -16.83 -19.19
CA GLY A 43 2.83 -16.96 -17.91
C GLY A 43 2.97 -15.65 -17.13
N THR A 44 2.27 -14.59 -17.53
CA THR A 44 2.34 -13.28 -16.87
C THR A 44 0.96 -12.60 -16.82
N LEU A 45 0.64 -11.99 -15.68
CA LEU A 45 -0.50 -11.09 -15.50
C LEU A 45 0.02 -9.66 -15.51
N LYS A 46 -0.45 -8.84 -16.45
CA LYS A 46 -0.01 -7.44 -16.62
C LYS A 46 -0.96 -6.49 -15.91
N VAL A 47 -0.42 -5.71 -14.99
CA VAL A 47 -1.18 -4.73 -14.19
C VAL A 47 -0.75 -3.31 -14.56
N LEU A 48 -1.73 -2.49 -14.93
CA LEU A 48 -1.56 -1.05 -15.10
C LEU A 48 -1.86 -0.36 -13.78
N THR A 49 -0.90 0.38 -13.26
CA THR A 49 -1.04 1.05 -11.95
C THR A 49 -0.43 2.44 -11.97
N GLU A 50 -0.62 3.21 -10.91
CA GLU A 50 0.09 4.46 -10.68
C GLU A 50 0.98 4.34 -9.44
N ASN A 51 1.99 5.19 -9.35
CA ASN A 51 2.80 5.28 -8.14
C ASN A 51 1.94 5.81 -6.99
N GLY A 52 2.02 5.18 -5.83
CA GLY A 52 1.29 5.60 -4.64
C GLY A 52 1.30 4.54 -3.56
N ALA A 53 1.20 4.98 -2.31
CA ALA A 53 1.35 4.14 -1.14
C ALA A 53 0.32 2.98 -1.04
N VAL A 54 -0.87 3.18 -1.60
CA VAL A 54 -1.90 2.13 -1.65
C VAL A 54 -1.75 1.24 -2.88
N SER A 55 -1.41 1.82 -4.04
CA SER A 55 -1.42 1.09 -5.31
C SER A 55 -0.13 0.29 -5.53
N PHE A 56 0.98 1.01 -5.72
CA PHE A 56 2.26 0.41 -6.04
C PHE A 56 3.39 1.40 -5.81
N TYR A 57 4.46 1.00 -5.17
CA TYR A 57 5.69 1.77 -5.08
C TYR A 57 6.91 0.84 -4.95
N GLU A 58 8.04 1.34 -5.44
CA GLU A 58 9.31 0.65 -5.33
C GLU A 58 9.94 0.93 -3.96
N TYR A 59 10.36 -0.11 -3.26
CA TYR A 59 10.97 0.00 -1.95
C TYR A 59 12.13 -0.97 -1.81
N LYS A 60 13.35 -0.44 -1.70
CA LYS A 60 14.60 -1.24 -1.73
C LYS A 60 14.65 -2.10 -3.00
N ASP A 61 14.95 -3.38 -2.85
CA ASP A 61 15.03 -4.33 -3.96
C ASP A 61 13.68 -5.00 -4.30
N GLY A 62 12.57 -4.44 -3.84
CA GLY A 62 11.24 -5.04 -4.00
C GLY A 62 10.14 -4.03 -4.28
N TYR A 63 8.94 -4.56 -4.42
CA TYR A 63 7.74 -3.79 -4.70
C TYR A 63 6.76 -3.92 -3.55
N LEU A 64 6.08 -2.85 -3.22
CA LEU A 64 5.05 -2.76 -2.19
C LEU A 64 3.82 -2.03 -2.73
N GLY A 65 2.69 -2.25 -2.06
CA GLY A 65 1.40 -1.65 -2.36
C GLY A 65 0.27 -2.59 -1.97
N PHE A 66 -0.79 -2.08 -1.36
CA PHE A 66 -1.92 -2.91 -0.95
C PHE A 66 -2.56 -3.63 -2.15
N GLU A 67 -2.78 -2.89 -3.25
CA GLU A 67 -3.30 -3.46 -4.50
C GLU A 67 -2.31 -4.42 -5.14
N TYR A 68 -1.02 -4.08 -5.12
CA TYR A 68 0.05 -4.93 -5.62
C TYR A 68 0.08 -6.29 -4.90
N ASP A 69 0.06 -6.31 -3.57
CA ASP A 69 0.13 -7.54 -2.79
C ASP A 69 -1.10 -8.45 -3.00
N ILE A 70 -2.30 -7.86 -3.18
CA ILE A 70 -3.51 -8.63 -3.54
C ILE A 70 -3.33 -9.30 -4.91
N LEU A 71 -2.89 -8.53 -5.92
CA LEU A 71 -2.75 -9.03 -7.29
C LEU A 71 -1.56 -9.98 -7.46
N ASP A 72 -0.50 -9.82 -6.69
CA ASP A 72 0.61 -10.77 -6.65
C ASP A 72 0.16 -12.12 -6.06
N THR A 73 -0.67 -12.09 -5.01
CA THR A 73 -1.28 -13.29 -4.46
C THR A 73 -2.22 -13.96 -5.46
N PHE A 74 -3.03 -13.17 -6.16
CA PHE A 74 -3.90 -13.68 -7.24
C PHE A 74 -3.09 -14.30 -8.38
N ALA A 75 -2.06 -13.61 -8.89
CA ALA A 75 -1.20 -14.11 -9.96
C ALA A 75 -0.56 -15.46 -9.59
N LYS A 76 -0.04 -15.57 -8.35
CA LYS A 76 0.48 -16.83 -7.81
C LYS A 76 -0.59 -17.93 -7.76
N SER A 77 -1.83 -17.59 -7.41
CA SER A 77 -2.93 -18.58 -7.33
C SER A 77 -3.33 -19.17 -8.69
N ILE A 78 -3.07 -18.47 -9.78
CA ILE A 78 -3.31 -18.93 -11.15
C ILE A 78 -2.03 -19.39 -11.87
N GLY A 79 -0.90 -19.45 -11.15
CA GLY A 79 0.36 -19.99 -11.67
C GLY A 79 1.12 -19.07 -12.62
N VAL A 80 0.93 -17.75 -12.56
CA VAL A 80 1.62 -16.77 -13.41
C VAL A 80 2.40 -15.75 -12.56
N ARG A 81 3.34 -15.02 -13.20
CA ARG A 81 4.04 -13.90 -12.57
C ARG A 81 3.26 -12.61 -12.73
N LEU A 82 3.34 -11.74 -11.73
CA LEU A 82 2.83 -10.37 -11.84
C LEU A 82 3.85 -9.50 -12.58
N GLU A 83 3.40 -8.74 -13.55
CA GLU A 83 4.17 -7.73 -14.27
C GLU A 83 3.45 -6.39 -14.14
N VAL A 84 4.14 -5.36 -13.65
CA VAL A 84 3.54 -4.06 -13.36
C VAL A 84 4.04 -3.00 -14.33
N GLU A 85 3.12 -2.24 -14.89
CA GLU A 85 3.41 -1.08 -15.72
C GLU A 85 2.83 0.19 -15.07
N MET A 86 3.70 1.15 -14.73
CA MET A 86 3.30 2.44 -14.18
C MET A 86 2.76 3.37 -15.26
N VAL A 87 1.58 3.94 -15.01
CA VAL A 87 0.88 4.83 -15.93
C VAL A 87 0.76 6.22 -15.31
N ALA A 88 1.58 7.15 -15.76
CA ALA A 88 1.60 8.51 -15.23
C ALA A 88 0.34 9.34 -15.57
N ASN A 89 -0.22 9.14 -16.77
CA ASN A 89 -1.39 9.88 -17.23
C ASN A 89 -2.67 9.05 -17.06
N PRO A 90 -3.64 9.46 -16.23
CA PRO A 90 -4.87 8.71 -15.98
C PRO A 90 -5.69 8.36 -17.24
N ARG A 91 -5.56 9.13 -18.31
CA ARG A 91 -6.25 8.86 -19.59
C ARG A 91 -5.71 7.67 -20.34
N ASP A 92 -4.47 7.29 -20.04
CA ASP A 92 -3.82 6.21 -20.76
C ASP A 92 -4.18 4.83 -20.21
N PHE A 93 -4.75 4.74 -18.98
CA PHE A 93 -5.20 3.47 -18.42
C PHE A 93 -6.15 2.72 -19.36
N VAL A 94 -7.27 3.34 -19.73
CA VAL A 94 -8.27 2.71 -20.61
C VAL A 94 -7.70 2.46 -21.99
N LYS A 95 -6.90 3.39 -22.53
CA LYS A 95 -6.26 3.25 -23.83
C LYS A 95 -5.29 2.08 -23.87
N LYS A 96 -4.43 1.95 -22.84
CA LYS A 96 -3.48 0.83 -22.71
C LYS A 96 -4.20 -0.50 -22.51
N LEU A 97 -5.22 -0.53 -21.66
CA LEU A 97 -6.06 -1.70 -21.43
C LEU A 97 -6.67 -2.20 -22.74
N ASN A 98 -7.27 -1.30 -23.55
CA ASN A 98 -7.90 -1.63 -24.83
C ASN A 98 -6.89 -2.03 -25.93
N LYS A 99 -5.62 -1.62 -25.79
CA LYS A 99 -4.53 -2.06 -26.66
C LYS A 99 -3.89 -3.37 -26.23
N TYR A 100 -4.38 -3.99 -25.18
CA TYR A 100 -3.81 -5.21 -24.59
C TYR A 100 -2.37 -5.01 -24.04
N GLU A 101 -2.02 -3.78 -23.67
CA GLU A 101 -0.75 -3.47 -22.99
C GLU A 101 -0.82 -3.87 -21.52
N GLY A 102 -2.03 -3.97 -20.94
CA GLY A 102 -2.33 -4.50 -19.61
C GLY A 102 -3.57 -5.37 -19.60
N ASP A 103 -3.75 -6.12 -18.53
CA ASP A 103 -4.91 -6.99 -18.29
C ASP A 103 -5.82 -6.43 -17.21
N ILE A 104 -5.24 -5.81 -16.17
CA ILE A 104 -5.94 -5.25 -15.01
C ILE A 104 -5.50 -3.81 -14.77
N ILE A 105 -6.43 -2.95 -14.34
CA ILE A 105 -6.15 -1.61 -13.81
C ILE A 105 -6.29 -1.66 -12.29
N ALA A 106 -5.26 -1.20 -11.58
CA ALA A 106 -5.19 -1.04 -10.13
C ALA A 106 -4.67 0.37 -9.79
N CYS A 107 -5.50 1.28 -9.32
CA CYS A 107 -5.13 2.67 -9.10
C CYS A 107 -5.93 3.37 -7.99
N ASN A 108 -6.36 2.62 -6.97
CA ASN A 108 -7.03 3.12 -5.75
C ASN A 108 -8.05 4.24 -6.00
N LYS A 109 -8.91 4.09 -7.01
CA LYS A 109 -9.93 5.07 -7.32
C LYS A 109 -11.35 4.51 -7.13
N PRO A 110 -12.33 5.35 -6.81
CA PRO A 110 -13.71 4.92 -6.70
C PRO A 110 -14.26 4.53 -8.07
N ILE A 111 -15.17 3.55 -8.07
CA ILE A 111 -15.90 3.12 -9.27
C ILE A 111 -16.97 4.16 -9.57
N THR A 112 -16.86 4.82 -10.74
CA THR A 112 -17.91 5.75 -11.22
C THR A 112 -18.84 5.07 -12.23
N MET A 113 -20.03 5.63 -12.44
CA MET A 113 -20.95 5.16 -13.49
C MET A 113 -20.31 5.23 -14.87
N GLN A 114 -19.54 6.29 -15.15
CA GLN A 114 -18.82 6.45 -16.41
C GLN A 114 -17.75 5.37 -16.61
N ASP A 115 -17.03 4.98 -15.54
CA ASP A 115 -16.06 3.90 -15.63
C ASP A 115 -16.74 2.57 -15.98
N LYS A 116 -17.94 2.29 -15.45
CA LYS A 116 -18.72 1.08 -15.78
C LYS A 116 -19.18 1.02 -17.25
N GLU A 117 -19.29 2.17 -17.92
CA GLU A 117 -19.53 2.21 -19.35
C GLU A 117 -18.31 1.80 -20.17
N LEU A 118 -17.11 2.03 -19.67
CA LEU A 118 -15.86 1.79 -20.37
C LEU A 118 -15.27 0.39 -20.12
N HIS A 119 -15.38 -0.14 -18.90
CA HIS A 119 -14.80 -1.42 -18.50
C HIS A 119 -15.63 -2.15 -17.45
N SER A 120 -15.28 -3.41 -17.21
CA SER A 120 -15.82 -4.24 -16.13
C SER A 120 -14.98 -4.05 -14.87
N PHE A 121 -15.58 -4.35 -13.72
CA PHE A 121 -14.91 -4.31 -12.42
C PHE A 121 -15.02 -5.66 -11.71
N SER A 122 -14.00 -5.99 -10.93
CA SER A 122 -14.04 -7.10 -9.98
C SER A 122 -15.03 -6.86 -8.85
N LEU A 123 -15.23 -7.85 -7.97
CA LEU A 123 -15.75 -7.60 -6.64
C LEU A 123 -14.91 -6.50 -5.95
N PRO A 124 -15.53 -5.63 -5.16
CA PRO A 124 -14.79 -4.62 -4.41
C PRO A 124 -13.83 -5.27 -3.41
N TYR A 125 -12.56 -4.95 -3.50
CA TYR A 125 -11.57 -5.41 -2.54
C TYR A 125 -11.38 -4.44 -1.36
N ASN A 126 -11.87 -3.22 -1.48
CA ASN A 126 -11.81 -2.21 -0.43
C ASN A 126 -12.95 -1.19 -0.57
N HIS A 127 -13.11 -0.38 0.48
CA HIS A 127 -14.03 0.75 0.52
C HIS A 127 -13.29 1.95 1.12
N SER A 128 -13.61 3.15 0.63
CA SER A 128 -13.04 4.38 1.17
C SER A 128 -13.98 5.56 0.94
N PHE A 129 -13.67 6.69 1.55
CA PHE A 129 -14.34 7.98 1.34
C PHE A 129 -13.43 8.91 0.53
N GLN A 130 -14.00 9.92 -0.07
CA GLN A 130 -13.23 11.09 -0.50
C GLN A 130 -13.18 12.07 0.66
N VAL A 131 -12.00 12.57 0.98
CA VAL A 131 -11.77 13.48 2.12
C VAL A 131 -11.10 14.76 1.67
N LEU A 132 -11.42 15.84 2.36
CA LEU A 132 -10.68 17.10 2.26
C LEU A 132 -9.35 16.96 2.99
N ILE A 133 -8.28 17.38 2.34
CA ILE A 133 -6.97 17.53 2.97
C ILE A 133 -6.72 18.99 3.22
N GLN A 134 -6.42 19.34 4.46
CA GLN A 134 -6.17 20.71 4.91
C GLN A 134 -5.09 20.69 6.00
N ARG A 135 -4.48 21.85 6.29
CA ARG A 135 -3.55 21.93 7.43
C ARG A 135 -4.31 21.82 8.75
N ASN A 136 -3.73 21.10 9.69
CA ASN A 136 -4.28 20.98 11.04
C ASN A 136 -3.96 22.26 11.86
N HIS A 137 -4.76 23.30 11.63
CA HIS A 137 -4.67 24.56 12.39
C HIS A 137 -5.99 24.79 13.12
N PRO A 138 -6.00 24.84 14.47
CA PRO A 138 -7.23 24.80 15.28
C PRO A 138 -8.31 25.81 14.87
N ASP A 139 -7.91 27.00 14.42
CA ASP A 139 -8.83 28.11 14.12
C ASP A 139 -9.29 28.15 12.65
N SER A 140 -8.83 27.24 11.80
CA SER A 140 -9.11 27.29 10.36
C SER A 140 -9.53 25.95 9.73
N ILE A 141 -9.73 24.90 10.55
CA ILE A 141 -10.18 23.61 10.05
C ILE A 141 -11.63 23.70 9.58
N ILE A 142 -11.85 23.44 8.30
CA ILE A 142 -13.18 23.23 7.73
C ILE A 142 -13.71 21.90 8.23
N ARG A 143 -14.86 21.90 8.86
CA ARG A 143 -15.53 20.69 9.36
C ARG A 143 -16.87 20.44 8.67
N ASP A 144 -17.51 21.48 8.19
CA ASP A 144 -18.75 21.42 7.42
C ASP A 144 -18.47 21.77 5.96
N ILE A 145 -19.03 20.99 5.04
CA ILE A 145 -18.85 21.20 3.59
C ILE A 145 -19.35 22.57 3.12
N SER A 146 -20.30 23.20 3.82
CA SER A 146 -20.79 24.54 3.51
C SER A 146 -19.72 25.64 3.67
N GLU A 147 -18.71 25.39 4.51
CA GLU A 147 -17.58 26.30 4.71
C GLU A 147 -16.60 26.33 3.52
N LEU A 148 -16.77 25.41 2.55
CA LEU A 148 -16.01 25.38 1.29
C LEU A 148 -16.42 26.50 0.33
N GLN A 149 -17.48 27.27 0.62
CA GLN A 149 -17.89 28.41 -0.18
C GLN A 149 -16.73 29.36 -0.43
N ASN A 150 -16.48 29.69 -1.72
CA ASN A 150 -15.40 30.54 -2.19
C ASN A 150 -13.97 30.08 -1.82
N LYS A 151 -13.81 28.82 -1.44
CA LYS A 151 -12.48 28.22 -1.25
C LYS A 151 -11.94 27.68 -2.56
N THR A 152 -10.61 27.65 -2.68
CA THR A 152 -9.92 27.06 -3.83
C THR A 152 -9.41 25.68 -3.49
N ILE A 153 -9.89 24.67 -4.21
CA ILE A 153 -9.44 23.27 -4.06
C ILE A 153 -8.54 22.91 -5.25
N HIS A 154 -7.31 22.48 -4.96
CA HIS A 154 -6.38 22.03 -5.98
C HIS A 154 -6.55 20.53 -6.23
N ILE A 155 -6.77 20.12 -7.46
CA ILE A 155 -7.10 18.73 -7.83
C ILE A 155 -6.29 18.31 -9.05
N ARG A 156 -5.96 17.01 -9.10
CA ARG A 156 -5.42 16.39 -10.31
C ARG A 156 -6.40 16.49 -11.47
N ASN A 157 -5.94 16.99 -12.60
CA ASN A 157 -6.77 17.13 -13.79
C ASN A 157 -7.40 15.78 -14.18
N LYS A 158 -8.70 15.79 -14.49
CA LYS A 158 -9.49 14.62 -14.92
C LYS A 158 -9.57 13.45 -13.92
N SER A 159 -9.33 13.71 -12.66
CA SER A 159 -9.65 12.77 -11.60
C SER A 159 -11.16 12.69 -11.33
N ALA A 160 -11.61 11.60 -10.72
CA ALA A 160 -13.01 11.45 -10.26
C ALA A 160 -13.41 12.54 -9.25
N PHE A 161 -12.44 13.15 -8.58
CA PHE A 161 -12.66 14.19 -7.57
C PHE A 161 -13.21 15.48 -8.16
N VAL A 162 -12.86 15.84 -9.43
CA VAL A 162 -13.41 17.02 -10.12
C VAL A 162 -14.94 16.98 -10.15
N LYS A 163 -15.50 15.81 -10.52
CA LYS A 163 -16.97 15.65 -10.57
C LYS A 163 -17.59 15.74 -9.18
N ARG A 164 -16.90 15.21 -8.15
CA ARG A 164 -17.44 15.28 -6.80
C ARG A 164 -17.53 16.72 -6.32
N ILE A 165 -16.52 17.54 -6.58
CA ILE A 165 -16.55 18.95 -6.20
C ILE A 165 -17.69 19.71 -6.93
N LEU A 166 -17.88 19.45 -8.22
CA LEU A 166 -19.01 20.05 -8.96
C LEU A 166 -20.37 19.65 -8.36
N HIS A 167 -20.54 18.39 -7.95
CA HIS A 167 -21.77 17.96 -7.27
C HIS A 167 -21.89 18.61 -5.88
N LEU A 168 -20.77 18.82 -5.16
CA LEU A 168 -20.82 19.53 -3.88
C LEU A 168 -21.27 20.98 -4.05
N GLU A 169 -20.83 21.68 -5.10
CA GLU A 169 -21.32 23.03 -5.43
C GLU A 169 -22.85 23.05 -5.57
N ASP A 170 -23.40 22.06 -6.29
CA ASP A 170 -24.85 21.94 -6.45
C ASP A 170 -25.57 21.59 -5.12
N GLU A 171 -24.97 20.70 -4.31
CA GLU A 171 -25.51 20.26 -3.02
C GLU A 171 -25.58 21.40 -1.99
N ILE A 172 -24.54 22.24 -1.91
CA ILE A 172 -24.46 23.34 -0.93
C ILE A 172 -24.97 24.67 -1.47
N GLY A 173 -25.27 24.73 -2.77
CA GLY A 173 -25.73 25.97 -3.43
C GLY A 173 -24.68 27.08 -3.42
N ALA A 174 -23.38 26.75 -3.43
CA ALA A 174 -22.29 27.67 -3.29
C ALA A 174 -21.15 27.36 -4.29
N ASN A 175 -20.40 28.38 -4.68
CA ASN A 175 -19.27 28.22 -5.60
C ASN A 175 -18.02 27.73 -4.87
N ILE A 176 -17.36 26.68 -5.41
CA ILE A 176 -16.06 26.16 -4.97
C ILE A 176 -15.06 26.33 -6.14
N GLU A 177 -14.05 27.13 -5.97
CA GLU A 177 -13.04 27.29 -7.03
C GLU A 177 -12.21 26.01 -7.17
N THR A 178 -12.20 25.39 -8.36
CA THR A 178 -11.40 24.22 -8.65
C THR A 178 -10.20 24.59 -9.52
N LYS A 179 -8.99 24.41 -9.00
CA LYS A 179 -7.73 24.55 -9.77
C LYS A 179 -7.16 23.17 -10.11
N THR A 180 -7.09 22.88 -11.41
CA THR A 180 -6.53 21.60 -11.87
C THR A 180 -5.05 21.75 -12.21
N LEU A 181 -4.23 20.84 -11.71
CA LEU A 181 -2.80 20.79 -12.01
C LEU A 181 -2.54 19.90 -13.23
N SER A 182 -1.76 20.41 -14.18
CA SER A 182 -1.56 19.79 -15.51
C SER A 182 -0.49 18.70 -15.54
N ASN A 183 0.43 18.69 -14.59
CA ASN A 183 1.59 17.78 -14.58
C ASN A 183 1.27 16.40 -14.03
N TYR A 184 -0.02 16.06 -13.89
CA TYR A 184 -0.50 14.79 -13.35
C TYR A 184 0.14 14.36 -12.03
N PRO A 185 0.19 15.26 -11.01
CA PRO A 185 0.71 14.89 -9.72
C PRO A 185 -0.08 13.73 -9.13
N ILE A 186 0.57 12.86 -8.39
CA ILE A 186 -0.11 11.84 -7.59
C ILE A 186 -0.78 12.50 -6.37
N ALA A 187 -1.61 11.76 -5.65
CA ALA A 187 -2.31 12.31 -4.50
C ALA A 187 -1.35 12.78 -3.40
N GLU A 188 -0.30 12.03 -3.19
CA GLU A 188 0.78 12.28 -2.23
C GLU A 188 1.47 13.62 -2.48
N ASP A 189 1.78 13.98 -3.75
CA ASP A 189 2.37 15.26 -4.10
C ASP A 189 1.47 16.45 -3.70
N LEU A 190 0.16 16.29 -3.85
CA LEU A 190 -0.82 17.31 -3.48
C LEU A 190 -0.97 17.45 -1.97
N ILE A 191 -0.93 16.32 -1.26
CA ILE A 191 -0.99 16.29 0.21
C ILE A 191 0.26 16.95 0.80
N GLU A 192 1.44 16.67 0.26
CA GLU A 192 2.68 17.32 0.65
C GLU A 192 2.61 18.85 0.45
N LYS A 193 2.07 19.32 -0.68
CA LYS A 193 1.86 20.76 -0.93
C LYS A 193 0.92 21.42 0.07
N VAL A 194 -0.12 20.70 0.53
CA VAL A 194 -0.98 21.20 1.63
C VAL A 194 -0.18 21.28 2.92
N SER A 195 0.57 20.24 3.27
CA SER A 195 1.42 20.20 4.46
C SER A 195 2.42 21.34 4.50
N ASN A 196 3.07 21.62 3.37
CA ASN A 196 4.06 22.70 3.21
C ASN A 196 3.45 24.11 3.12
N GLY A 197 2.13 24.24 2.99
CA GLY A 197 1.43 25.52 2.87
C GLY A 197 1.48 26.15 1.47
N GLU A 198 1.88 25.40 0.45
CA GLU A 198 1.87 25.85 -0.95
C GLU A 198 0.46 25.97 -1.51
N ILE A 199 -0.44 25.09 -1.06
CA ILE A 199 -1.88 25.10 -1.37
C ILE A 199 -2.67 24.89 -0.07
N ASP A 200 -3.91 25.39 -0.02
CA ASP A 200 -4.72 25.27 1.18
C ASP A 200 -5.49 23.95 1.25
N PHE A 201 -6.04 23.51 0.13
CA PHE A 201 -6.93 22.34 0.08
C PHE A 201 -6.64 21.44 -1.11
N THR A 202 -6.71 20.13 -0.87
CA THR A 202 -6.81 19.12 -1.93
C THR A 202 -7.79 18.01 -1.53
N VAL A 203 -8.03 17.06 -2.43
CA VAL A 203 -8.94 15.92 -2.22
C VAL A 203 -8.27 14.64 -2.63
N CYS A 204 -8.36 13.64 -1.79
CA CYS A 204 -7.95 12.27 -2.14
C CYS A 204 -8.86 11.22 -1.48
N MET A 205 -8.53 9.95 -1.67
CA MET A 205 -9.18 8.84 -0.95
C MET A 205 -8.66 8.79 0.49
N GLU A 206 -9.54 8.53 1.45
CA GLU A 206 -9.23 8.48 2.88
C GLU A 206 -8.09 7.50 3.20
N ASN A 207 -8.08 6.34 2.56
CA ASN A 207 -7.02 5.34 2.77
C ASN A 207 -5.62 5.86 2.39
N THR A 208 -5.48 6.62 1.31
CA THR A 208 -4.24 7.34 0.98
C THR A 208 -3.96 8.44 1.99
N ALA A 209 -4.98 9.25 2.32
CA ALA A 209 -4.85 10.34 3.28
C ALA A 209 -4.36 9.89 4.66
N ARG A 210 -4.85 8.75 5.16
CA ARG A 210 -4.40 8.16 6.44
C ARG A 210 -2.93 7.77 6.41
N ILE A 211 -2.49 7.15 5.31
CA ILE A 211 -1.08 6.82 5.12
C ILE A 211 -0.23 8.10 5.19
N GLU A 212 -0.61 9.13 4.43
CA GLU A 212 0.15 10.38 4.39
C GLU A 212 0.09 11.14 5.72
N GLN A 213 -1.05 11.15 6.40
CA GLN A 213 -1.18 11.79 7.72
C GLN A 213 -0.21 11.21 8.75
N SER A 214 0.10 9.92 8.63
CA SER A 214 1.09 9.30 9.49
C SER A 214 2.50 9.88 9.34
N CYS A 215 2.82 10.38 8.14
CA CYS A 215 4.10 11.02 7.82
C CYS A 215 4.04 12.55 7.99
N LEU A 216 2.86 13.12 7.83
CA LEU A 216 2.59 14.55 7.82
C LEU A 216 1.53 14.89 8.90
N PRO A 217 1.91 14.90 10.19
CA PRO A 217 0.95 15.05 11.30
C PRO A 217 0.28 16.44 11.34
N ASN A 218 0.76 17.39 10.55
CA ASN A 218 0.22 18.73 10.44
C ASN A 218 -0.94 18.86 9.44
N ILE A 219 -1.45 17.74 8.88
CA ILE A 219 -2.65 17.74 8.06
C ILE A 219 -3.87 17.19 8.81
N ASP A 220 -5.05 17.68 8.45
CA ASP A 220 -6.34 17.17 8.89
C ASP A 220 -7.08 16.53 7.72
N ILE A 221 -7.71 15.39 7.95
CA ILE A 221 -8.43 14.58 6.97
C ILE A 221 -9.85 14.25 7.43
N SER A 222 -10.33 14.92 8.49
CA SER A 222 -11.59 14.57 9.15
C SER A 222 -12.84 14.92 8.36
N THR A 223 -12.73 15.80 7.35
CA THR A 223 -13.88 16.30 6.60
C THR A 223 -14.17 15.38 5.41
N LEU A 224 -15.26 14.64 5.51
CA LEU A 224 -15.73 13.73 4.47
C LEU A 224 -16.43 14.50 3.35
N LEU A 225 -16.01 14.28 2.11
CA LEU A 225 -16.60 14.87 0.93
C LEU A 225 -17.54 13.91 0.17
N SER A 226 -17.55 12.63 0.50
CA SER A 226 -18.41 11.63 -0.14
C SER A 226 -18.97 10.63 0.85
N VAL A 227 -19.99 9.89 0.42
CA VAL A 227 -20.38 8.63 1.04
C VAL A 227 -19.32 7.56 0.78
N ARG A 228 -19.40 6.46 1.52
CA ARG A 228 -18.51 5.30 1.33
C ARG A 228 -18.61 4.76 -0.10
N GLN A 229 -17.49 4.61 -0.75
CA GLN A 229 -17.37 4.19 -2.14
C GLN A 229 -16.58 2.89 -2.27
N ASN A 230 -17.00 2.06 -3.22
CA ASN A 230 -16.32 0.81 -3.54
C ASN A 230 -15.08 1.07 -4.38
N ILE A 231 -14.02 0.34 -4.09
CA ILE A 231 -12.77 0.30 -4.86
C ILE A 231 -12.59 -1.12 -5.40
N ALA A 232 -12.38 -1.25 -6.70
CA ALA A 232 -12.26 -2.55 -7.38
C ALA A 232 -11.28 -2.47 -8.55
N PHE A 233 -10.79 -3.61 -8.99
CA PHE A 233 -9.90 -3.73 -10.15
C PHE A 233 -10.69 -3.59 -11.45
N GLY A 234 -10.16 -2.80 -12.39
CA GLY A 234 -10.77 -2.61 -13.71
C GLY A 234 -10.21 -3.59 -14.75
N MET A 235 -11.09 -4.08 -15.65
CA MET A 235 -10.73 -5.01 -16.73
C MET A 235 -11.52 -4.68 -17.98
N ARG A 236 -11.10 -5.18 -19.16
CA ARG A 236 -11.91 -5.08 -20.39
C ARG A 236 -13.23 -5.81 -20.19
N LYS A 237 -14.28 -5.31 -20.82
CA LYS A 237 -15.59 -5.99 -20.81
C LYS A 237 -15.56 -7.37 -21.48
N SER A 238 -14.59 -7.60 -22.36
CA SER A 238 -14.36 -8.88 -23.03
C SER A 238 -13.74 -9.96 -22.12
N ASP A 239 -13.11 -9.58 -21.02
CA ASP A 239 -12.29 -10.46 -20.21
C ASP A 239 -13.11 -11.14 -19.11
N GLN A 240 -14.13 -11.87 -19.51
CA GLN A 240 -15.12 -12.47 -18.59
C GLN A 240 -14.50 -13.57 -17.74
N LYS A 241 -13.65 -14.43 -18.30
CA LYS A 241 -12.99 -15.51 -17.55
C LYS A 241 -12.01 -14.97 -16.51
N LEU A 242 -11.26 -13.92 -16.87
CA LEU A 242 -10.35 -13.25 -15.94
C LEU A 242 -11.15 -12.66 -14.77
N LYS A 243 -12.26 -11.96 -15.10
CA LYS A 243 -13.14 -11.38 -14.09
C LYS A 243 -13.72 -12.44 -13.15
N GLU A 244 -14.30 -13.51 -13.69
CA GLU A 244 -14.90 -14.59 -12.90
C GLU A 244 -13.85 -15.25 -11.98
N LYS A 245 -12.63 -15.46 -12.51
CA LYS A 245 -11.55 -16.07 -11.73
C LYS A 245 -11.05 -15.15 -10.61
N LEU A 246 -10.93 -13.84 -10.89
CA LEU A 246 -10.54 -12.85 -9.90
C LEU A 246 -11.63 -12.66 -8.84
N ASP A 247 -12.89 -12.60 -9.25
CA ASP A 247 -14.03 -12.50 -8.33
C ASP A 247 -14.11 -13.71 -7.39
N TYR A 248 -13.94 -14.93 -7.92
CA TYR A 248 -13.87 -16.14 -7.11
C TYR A 248 -12.71 -16.11 -6.11
N PHE A 249 -11.54 -15.65 -6.53
CA PHE A 249 -10.40 -15.48 -5.63
C PHE A 249 -10.68 -14.43 -4.56
N LEU A 250 -11.24 -13.27 -4.92
CA LEU A 250 -11.54 -12.21 -3.97
C LEU A 250 -12.61 -12.61 -2.96
N ASP A 251 -13.63 -13.36 -3.37
CA ASP A 251 -14.72 -13.83 -2.49
C ASP A 251 -14.19 -14.68 -1.33
N ASP A 252 -13.18 -15.50 -1.57
CA ASP A 252 -12.51 -16.30 -0.51
C ASP A 252 -11.42 -15.48 0.22
N TYR A 253 -10.58 -14.78 -0.55
CA TYR A 253 -9.41 -14.09 -0.02
C TYR A 253 -9.76 -12.97 0.96
N LEU A 254 -10.82 -12.19 0.70
CA LEU A 254 -11.23 -11.06 1.55
C LEU A 254 -11.66 -11.47 2.97
N TYR A 255 -12.02 -12.73 3.18
CA TYR A 255 -12.35 -13.28 4.50
C TYR A 255 -11.18 -14.03 5.15
N SER A 256 -10.08 -14.21 4.44
CA SER A 256 -8.90 -14.95 4.92
C SER A 256 -8.11 -14.18 6.00
N GLU A 257 -7.39 -14.93 6.83
CA GLU A 257 -6.43 -14.32 7.76
C GLU A 257 -5.30 -13.58 7.03
N SER A 258 -4.90 -14.06 5.85
CA SER A 258 -3.89 -13.40 5.02
C SER A 258 -4.32 -11.98 4.60
N TYR A 259 -5.58 -11.79 4.24
CA TYR A 259 -6.11 -10.48 3.90
C TYR A 259 -6.22 -9.57 5.14
N LYS A 260 -6.60 -10.11 6.30
CA LYS A 260 -6.61 -9.33 7.55
C LYS A 260 -5.22 -8.84 7.91
N VAL A 261 -4.21 -9.70 7.79
CA VAL A 261 -2.81 -9.34 8.01
C VAL A 261 -2.36 -8.28 6.98
N LEU A 262 -2.75 -8.44 5.71
CA LEU A 262 -2.44 -7.47 4.67
C LEU A 262 -3.09 -6.10 4.95
N ARG A 263 -4.36 -6.06 5.30
CA ARG A 263 -5.04 -4.81 5.70
C ARG A 263 -4.33 -4.15 6.87
N LYS A 264 -4.00 -4.95 7.87
CA LYS A 264 -3.27 -4.48 9.04
C LYS A 264 -1.92 -3.87 8.65
N LYS A 265 -1.17 -4.53 7.76
CA LYS A 265 0.10 -4.03 7.24
C LYS A 265 -0.01 -2.62 6.64
N TYR A 266 -1.07 -2.31 5.89
CA TYR A 266 -1.19 -1.06 5.15
C TYR A 266 -2.05 0.01 5.85
N PHE A 267 -3.02 -0.37 6.67
CA PHE A 267 -4.01 0.57 7.21
C PHE A 267 -4.09 0.61 8.75
N ASP A 268 -3.89 -0.51 9.44
CA ASP A 268 -4.05 -0.56 10.90
C ASP A 268 -2.72 -0.38 11.64
N TYR A 269 -1.59 -0.77 11.01
CA TYR A 269 -0.26 -0.47 11.58
C TYR A 269 0.11 1.01 11.49
N MET A 270 -0.60 1.78 10.68
CA MET A 270 -0.32 3.21 10.53
C MET A 270 -0.84 4.05 11.69
N ASP A 271 -1.88 3.63 12.39
CA ASP A 271 -2.27 4.25 13.66
C ASP A 271 -1.24 4.00 14.78
N GLU A 272 -0.38 2.98 14.63
CA GLU A 272 0.58 2.55 15.64
C GLU A 272 2.05 2.77 15.27
N THR A 273 2.38 3.04 14.00
CA THR A 273 3.75 3.19 13.49
C THR A 273 4.10 4.60 13.00
N ASN A 274 3.35 5.61 13.38
CA ASN A 274 3.63 7.03 13.09
C ASN A 274 5.05 7.48 13.43
N PHE A 275 5.84 6.64 14.05
CA PHE A 275 7.22 6.94 14.43
C PHE A 275 8.26 6.66 13.33
N PHE A 276 7.97 5.86 12.30
CA PHE A 276 9.02 5.36 11.39
C PHE A 276 8.92 5.80 9.93
N ILE A 277 7.84 6.46 9.49
CA ILE A 277 7.66 6.85 8.08
C ILE A 277 8.04 8.32 7.81
N GLY A 278 8.29 9.12 8.84
CA GLY A 278 8.67 10.55 8.73
C GLY A 278 10.03 10.87 8.11
N GLN A 279 10.65 9.94 7.37
CA GLN A 279 11.90 10.15 6.66
C GLN A 279 11.84 9.69 5.19
N ARG A 280 10.80 10.10 4.45
CA ARG A 280 10.75 9.79 3.00
C ARG A 280 11.83 10.49 2.18
N ASP A 281 12.30 11.67 2.58
CA ASP A 281 13.19 12.50 1.76
C ASP A 281 14.69 12.22 1.89
N THR A 282 15.13 11.39 2.85
CA THR A 282 16.56 11.05 2.99
C THR A 282 16.91 9.60 2.67
N LEU A 283 15.92 8.75 2.37
CA LEU A 283 16.12 7.30 2.28
C LEU A 283 15.89 6.71 0.88
N SER A 284 15.58 7.51 -0.13
CA SER A 284 15.32 7.02 -1.49
C SER A 284 16.56 6.52 -2.24
N ASN A 285 17.76 6.61 -1.65
CA ASN A 285 19.02 6.24 -2.31
C ASN A 285 20.03 5.50 -1.43
N MET A 286 19.63 4.87 -0.33
CA MET A 286 20.55 4.02 0.44
C MET A 286 19.91 2.69 0.76
N ASP A 287 20.59 1.61 0.46
CA ASP A 287 20.48 0.31 1.13
C ASP A 287 20.66 0.53 2.62
N ILE A 288 19.62 0.85 3.35
CA ILE A 288 19.71 1.03 4.79
C ILE A 288 19.57 -0.32 5.44
N GLN A 289 20.64 -1.01 5.45
CA GLN A 289 20.95 -1.99 6.46
C GLN A 289 21.11 -1.23 7.78
N LEU A 290 20.16 -1.39 8.72
CA LEU A 290 20.23 -0.72 10.03
C LEU A 290 21.43 -1.22 10.82
N SER A 291 21.76 -2.51 10.68
CA SER A 291 22.88 -3.16 11.33
C SER A 291 23.32 -4.42 10.57
N ALA A 292 24.49 -4.93 10.89
CA ALA A 292 24.94 -6.25 10.42
C ALA A 292 24.06 -7.41 10.92
N TYR A 293 23.11 -7.13 11.80
CA TYR A 293 22.28 -8.13 12.50
C TYR A 293 20.81 -8.10 12.11
N ASP A 294 20.42 -7.37 11.05
CA ASP A 294 19.02 -7.16 10.67
C ASP A 294 18.25 -8.47 10.48
N GLU A 295 18.87 -9.48 9.88
CA GLU A 295 18.22 -10.79 9.70
C GLU A 295 17.98 -11.51 11.05
N LEU A 296 18.86 -11.33 12.03
CA LEU A 296 18.66 -11.88 13.36
C LEU A 296 17.51 -11.17 14.10
N PHE A 297 17.39 -9.83 13.94
CA PHE A 297 16.27 -9.07 14.47
C PHE A 297 14.96 -9.52 13.83
N LYS A 298 14.90 -9.66 12.51
CA LYS A 298 13.72 -10.14 11.77
C LYS A 298 13.29 -11.54 12.24
N MET A 299 14.25 -12.47 12.33
CA MET A 299 13.97 -13.84 12.77
C MET A 299 13.42 -13.91 14.20
N SER A 300 13.96 -13.10 15.11
CA SER A 300 13.56 -13.11 16.52
C SER A 300 12.18 -12.47 16.73
N ALA A 301 11.93 -11.33 16.07
CA ALA A 301 10.68 -10.60 16.17
C ALA A 301 9.52 -11.37 15.53
N LEU A 302 9.73 -12.03 14.38
CA LEU A 302 8.72 -12.81 13.67
C LEU A 302 8.11 -13.91 14.54
N LYS A 303 8.90 -14.60 15.36
CA LYS A 303 8.45 -15.67 16.27
C LYS A 303 7.38 -15.22 17.27
N ARG A 304 7.28 -13.92 17.54
CA ARG A 304 6.41 -13.32 18.58
C ARG A 304 5.51 -12.23 18.01
N ASN A 305 5.44 -12.11 16.68
CA ASN A 305 4.62 -11.11 15.97
C ASN A 305 4.94 -9.66 16.39
N TRP A 306 6.24 -9.36 16.54
CA TRP A 306 6.73 -8.00 16.78
C TRP A 306 7.37 -7.41 15.51
N ASP A 307 7.38 -6.08 15.41
CA ASP A 307 8.19 -5.40 14.41
C ASP A 307 9.68 -5.50 14.78
N TRP A 308 10.48 -6.09 13.91
CA TRP A 308 11.92 -6.25 14.14
C TRP A 308 12.65 -4.91 14.29
N ARG A 309 12.15 -3.84 13.66
CA ARG A 309 12.73 -2.50 13.74
C ARG A 309 12.57 -1.91 15.13
N PHE A 310 11.48 -2.23 15.82
CA PHE A 310 11.30 -1.86 17.22
C PHE A 310 12.39 -2.49 18.10
N LEU A 311 12.66 -3.78 17.93
CA LEU A 311 13.74 -4.45 18.66
C LEU A 311 15.11 -3.89 18.28
N ALA A 312 15.35 -3.62 16.98
CA ALA A 312 16.58 -3.02 16.49
C ALA A 312 16.78 -1.59 17.03
N SER A 313 15.74 -0.79 17.18
CA SER A 313 15.82 0.55 17.76
C SER A 313 16.23 0.53 19.23
N ILE A 314 15.74 -0.44 19.99
CA ILE A 314 16.18 -0.64 21.38
C ILE A 314 17.67 -1.03 21.41
N ALA A 315 18.09 -2.00 20.61
CA ALA A 315 19.49 -2.41 20.53
C ALA A 315 20.42 -1.25 20.11
N TYR A 316 19.96 -0.38 19.24
CA TYR A 316 20.71 0.81 18.85
C TYR A 316 20.85 1.78 20.03
N GLN A 317 19.77 2.03 20.75
CA GLN A 317 19.78 2.92 21.92
C GLN A 317 20.67 2.40 23.03
N GLU A 318 20.64 1.08 23.28
CA GLU A 318 21.37 0.42 24.36
C GLU A 318 22.88 0.33 24.07
N SER A 319 23.28 0.00 22.85
CA SER A 319 24.68 -0.33 22.58
C SER A 319 25.22 0.09 21.22
N ARG A 320 24.44 0.76 20.37
CA ARG A 320 24.75 0.99 18.96
C ARG A 320 25.05 -0.31 18.20
N TYR A 321 24.28 -1.36 18.50
CA TYR A 321 24.45 -2.72 17.96
C TYR A 321 25.77 -3.41 18.35
N ASN A 322 26.43 -2.98 19.41
CA ASN A 322 27.69 -3.59 19.87
C ASN A 322 27.42 -4.78 20.80
N PRO A 323 27.69 -6.04 20.36
CA PRO A 323 27.44 -7.22 21.19
C PRO A 323 28.39 -7.34 22.38
N ASN A 324 29.49 -6.59 22.39
CA ASN A 324 30.50 -6.60 23.46
C ASN A 324 30.39 -5.36 24.38
N ALA A 325 29.30 -4.57 24.22
CA ALA A 325 29.15 -3.38 25.05
C ALA A 325 29.11 -3.69 26.54
N ARG A 326 29.67 -2.76 27.33
CA ARG A 326 29.62 -2.77 28.80
C ARG A 326 29.05 -1.44 29.25
N GLY A 327 27.98 -1.49 30.04
CA GLY A 327 27.28 -0.33 30.55
C GLY A 327 27.42 -0.14 32.04
N PHE A 328 26.74 0.88 32.55
CA PHE A 328 26.66 1.20 33.97
C PHE A 328 26.03 0.03 34.76
N GLY A 329 26.48 -0.18 35.99
CA GLY A 329 25.94 -1.25 36.86
C GLY A 329 26.30 -2.69 36.40
N GLY A 330 27.23 -2.84 35.42
CA GLY A 330 27.61 -4.12 34.87
C GLY A 330 26.72 -4.63 33.74
N ALA A 331 25.85 -3.78 33.17
CA ALA A 331 25.06 -4.11 32.00
C ALA A 331 25.96 -4.57 30.85
N TYR A 332 25.51 -5.53 30.04
CA TYR A 332 26.34 -6.13 29.01
C TYR A 332 25.56 -6.50 27.75
N GLY A 333 26.30 -6.55 26.66
CA GLY A 333 25.83 -7.03 25.38
C GLY A 333 25.03 -6.02 24.58
N MET A 334 24.54 -6.46 23.43
CA MET A 334 23.81 -5.62 22.48
C MET A 334 22.55 -5.02 23.10
N MET A 335 21.88 -5.76 23.96
CA MET A 335 20.61 -5.41 24.60
C MET A 335 20.78 -4.92 26.05
N GLN A 336 22.02 -4.67 26.51
CA GLN A 336 22.39 -4.18 27.84
C GLN A 336 21.69 -4.92 29.00
N PHE A 337 21.76 -6.24 29.00
CA PHE A 337 21.23 -7.05 30.08
C PHE A 337 21.99 -6.78 31.40
N MET A 338 21.22 -6.57 32.46
CA MET A 338 21.81 -6.52 33.81
C MET A 338 22.27 -7.92 34.25
N PRO A 339 23.37 -8.02 35.06
CA PRO A 339 23.91 -9.31 35.53
C PRO A 339 22.88 -10.22 36.22
N ASN A 340 21.87 -9.62 36.88
CA ASN A 340 20.81 -10.38 37.53
C ASN A 340 19.66 -10.79 36.58
N THR A 341 19.52 -10.14 35.43
CA THR A 341 18.44 -10.38 34.49
C THR A 341 18.86 -11.34 33.36
N GLY A 342 20.07 -11.17 32.84
CA GLY A 342 20.54 -11.93 31.70
C GLY A 342 20.47 -13.46 31.87
N PRO A 343 20.92 -14.03 33.00
CA PRO A 343 20.85 -15.49 33.25
C PRO A 343 19.44 -16.06 33.19
N SER A 344 18.41 -15.27 33.53
CA SER A 344 16.98 -15.69 33.42
C SER A 344 16.51 -15.84 31.97
N PHE A 345 17.29 -15.34 31.02
CA PHE A 345 17.05 -15.42 29.57
C PHE A 345 18.14 -16.18 28.85
N ASP A 346 19.01 -16.90 29.56
CA ASP A 346 20.17 -17.66 29.04
C ASP A 346 21.17 -16.77 28.30
N VAL A 347 21.34 -15.52 28.74
CA VAL A 347 22.28 -14.54 28.16
C VAL A 347 23.40 -14.23 29.15
N TYR A 348 24.61 -14.29 28.65
CA TYR A 348 25.86 -14.05 29.37
C TYR A 348 26.73 -13.04 28.58
N PRO A 349 27.75 -12.46 29.24
CA PRO A 349 28.58 -11.41 28.63
C PRO A 349 29.27 -11.77 27.29
N ASP A 350 29.45 -13.03 27.01
CA ASP A 350 30.09 -13.60 25.84
C ASP A 350 29.12 -14.33 24.90
N SER A 351 27.81 -14.23 25.18
CA SER A 351 26.78 -14.84 24.32
C SER A 351 26.84 -14.29 22.90
N PRO A 352 26.63 -15.13 21.88
CA PRO A 352 26.55 -14.67 20.48
C PRO A 352 25.43 -13.65 20.24
N PRO A 353 25.57 -12.77 19.22
CA PRO A 353 24.54 -11.75 18.89
C PRO A 353 23.14 -12.32 18.73
N ALA A 354 23.00 -13.48 18.09
CA ALA A 354 21.70 -14.13 17.89
C ALA A 354 21.01 -14.48 19.22
N VAL A 355 21.78 -14.93 20.21
CA VAL A 355 21.26 -15.26 21.54
C VAL A 355 20.87 -13.99 22.29
N GLN A 356 21.71 -12.94 22.22
CA GLN A 356 21.42 -11.65 22.85
C GLN A 356 20.14 -11.01 22.28
N ILE A 357 19.95 -11.04 20.96
CA ILE A 357 18.77 -10.48 20.26
C ILE A 357 17.52 -11.27 20.63
N ASP A 358 17.56 -12.61 20.58
CA ASP A 358 16.40 -13.43 20.92
C ASP A 358 16.01 -13.28 22.41
N ALA A 359 16.99 -13.20 23.29
CA ALA A 359 16.73 -12.94 24.71
C ALA A 359 16.12 -11.56 24.94
N GLY A 360 16.61 -10.52 24.24
CA GLY A 360 16.04 -9.17 24.29
C GLY A 360 14.59 -9.17 23.88
N MET A 361 14.25 -9.87 22.79
CA MET A 361 12.86 -9.99 22.34
C MET A 361 11.98 -10.73 23.37
N ARG A 362 12.49 -11.82 23.96
CA ARG A 362 11.76 -12.55 25.01
C ARG A 362 11.51 -11.68 26.24
N TYR A 363 12.48 -10.87 26.63
CA TYR A 363 12.36 -9.97 27.77
C TYR A 363 11.33 -8.87 27.52
N ILE A 364 11.36 -8.22 26.33
CA ILE A 364 10.37 -7.21 25.95
C ILE A 364 8.96 -7.81 25.89
N ASP A 365 8.80 -8.98 25.30
CA ASP A 365 7.52 -9.67 25.21
C ASP A 365 6.97 -10.03 26.61
N MET A 366 7.82 -10.50 27.51
CA MET A 366 7.46 -10.77 28.90
C MET A 366 6.99 -9.49 29.61
N LEU A 367 7.71 -8.37 29.46
CA LEU A 367 7.33 -7.09 30.06
C LEU A 367 6.00 -6.60 29.50
N TYR A 368 5.82 -6.66 28.18
CA TYR A 368 4.57 -6.28 27.51
C TYR A 368 3.38 -7.09 28.02
N ASN A 369 3.54 -8.39 28.16
CA ASN A 369 2.49 -9.27 28.69
C ASN A 369 2.20 -9.04 30.16
N SER A 370 3.17 -8.55 30.92
CA SER A 370 2.96 -8.21 32.34
C SER A 370 2.03 -7.00 32.55
N TRP A 371 1.90 -6.13 31.53
CA TRP A 371 1.00 -4.99 31.52
C TRP A 371 -0.31 -5.26 30.76
N SER A 372 -0.74 -6.52 30.65
CA SER A 372 -1.93 -6.94 29.91
C SER A 372 -3.25 -6.31 30.35
N LYS A 373 -3.33 -5.77 31.58
CA LYS A 373 -4.48 -5.01 32.06
C LYS A 373 -4.65 -3.64 31.38
N ILE A 374 -3.61 -3.13 30.74
CA ILE A 374 -3.65 -1.88 29.98
C ILE A 374 -4.10 -2.23 28.55
N GLU A 375 -5.35 -1.88 28.22
CA GLU A 375 -5.95 -2.22 26.92
C GLU A 375 -5.32 -1.42 25.76
N SER A 376 -5.02 -0.13 25.99
CA SER A 376 -4.35 0.72 25.00
C SER A 376 -2.95 0.19 24.72
N ARG A 377 -2.72 -0.23 23.47
CA ARG A 377 -1.41 -0.73 23.02
C ARG A 377 -0.32 0.31 23.16
N GLU A 378 -0.60 1.55 22.84
CA GLU A 378 0.34 2.67 22.99
C GLU A 378 0.77 2.82 24.45
N GLN A 379 -0.19 2.93 25.36
CA GLN A 379 0.09 3.05 26.79
C GLN A 379 0.86 1.82 27.28
N ARG A 380 0.42 0.64 26.92
CA ARG A 380 1.10 -0.62 27.27
C ARG A 380 2.55 -0.66 26.79
N LEU A 381 2.87 -0.14 25.58
CA LEU A 381 4.23 0.00 25.09
C LEU A 381 5.04 1.00 25.93
N LYS A 382 4.47 2.13 26.35
CA LYS A 382 5.15 3.11 27.21
C LYS A 382 5.54 2.47 28.54
N PHE A 383 4.62 1.75 29.18
CA PHE A 383 4.91 0.99 30.43
C PHE A 383 5.96 -0.11 30.20
N THR A 384 5.94 -0.76 29.04
CA THR A 384 6.94 -1.78 28.68
C THR A 384 8.33 -1.19 28.55
N LEU A 385 8.48 -0.08 27.80
CA LEU A 385 9.76 0.60 27.61
C LEU A 385 10.29 1.18 28.93
N ALA A 386 9.43 1.78 29.73
CA ALA A 386 9.80 2.25 31.05
C ALA A 386 10.27 1.10 31.96
N SER A 387 9.58 -0.05 31.91
CA SER A 387 9.96 -1.26 32.65
C SER A 387 11.27 -1.85 32.17
N TYR A 388 11.54 -1.79 30.87
CA TYR A 388 12.81 -2.23 30.29
C TYR A 388 13.97 -1.38 30.79
N ASN A 389 13.79 -0.06 30.80
CA ASN A 389 14.85 0.91 31.12
C ASN A 389 15.07 1.05 32.64
N ALA A 390 14.01 1.25 33.42
CA ALA A 390 14.09 1.50 34.85
C ALA A 390 13.91 0.25 35.72
N GLY A 391 13.44 -0.84 35.15
CA GLY A 391 13.05 -2.06 35.86
C GLY A 391 11.55 -2.05 36.26
N LYS A 392 10.90 -3.18 36.03
CA LYS A 392 9.46 -3.36 36.23
C LYS A 392 8.99 -2.96 37.64
N GLY A 393 9.77 -3.31 38.67
CA GLY A 393 9.41 -2.99 40.04
C GLY A 393 9.26 -1.48 40.31
N HIS A 394 10.13 -0.67 39.73
CA HIS A 394 10.05 0.79 39.86
C HIS A 394 8.82 1.36 39.16
N VAL A 395 8.46 0.81 37.98
CA VAL A 395 7.24 1.22 37.31
C VAL A 395 5.99 0.80 38.07
N GLU A 396 5.98 -0.37 38.69
CA GLU A 396 4.90 -0.80 39.59
C GLU A 396 4.77 0.10 40.85
N ASP A 397 5.89 0.59 41.36
CA ASP A 397 5.89 1.56 42.46
C ASP A 397 5.31 2.91 42.01
N ALA A 398 5.66 3.38 40.84
CA ALA A 398 5.11 4.60 40.24
C ALA A 398 3.60 4.48 40.02
N VAL A 399 3.11 3.36 39.49
CA VAL A 399 1.68 3.04 39.32
C VAL A 399 0.94 3.14 40.68
N ARG A 400 1.49 2.50 41.74
CA ARG A 400 0.90 2.57 43.08
C ARG A 400 0.88 3.99 43.66
N LEU A 401 1.89 4.78 43.32
CA LEU A 401 1.95 6.18 43.76
C LEU A 401 0.90 7.02 43.02
N ALA A 402 0.76 6.83 41.71
CA ALA A 402 -0.26 7.48 40.87
C ALA A 402 -1.67 7.21 41.44
N GLU A 403 -1.99 5.96 41.74
CA GLU A 403 -3.27 5.58 42.37
C GLU A 403 -3.51 6.32 43.68
N LYS A 404 -2.50 6.40 44.59
CA LYS A 404 -2.60 7.09 45.85
C LYS A 404 -2.84 8.59 45.73
N LEU A 405 -2.30 9.18 44.64
CA LEU A 405 -2.43 10.61 44.39
C LEU A 405 -3.69 10.96 43.57
N GLY A 406 -4.48 9.95 43.15
CA GLY A 406 -5.71 10.14 42.39
C GLY A 406 -5.48 10.31 40.87
N TYR A 407 -4.30 9.97 40.38
CA TYR A 407 -3.99 9.93 38.95
C TYR A 407 -4.43 8.62 38.33
N ASN A 408 -4.49 8.59 36.98
CA ASN A 408 -4.87 7.39 36.26
C ASN A 408 -3.69 6.41 36.13
N PRO A 409 -3.72 5.22 36.78
CA PRO A 409 -2.58 4.30 36.83
C PRO A 409 -2.31 3.52 35.54
N ILE A 410 -3.18 3.66 34.51
CA ILE A 410 -3.02 3.00 33.21
C ILE A 410 -2.69 3.97 32.06
N ILE A 411 -2.45 5.24 32.38
CA ILE A 411 -1.98 6.26 31.46
C ILE A 411 -0.59 6.71 31.92
N TRP A 412 0.38 6.67 31.00
CA TRP A 412 1.76 7.05 31.31
C TRP A 412 1.93 8.56 31.41
N ASP A 413 1.51 9.28 30.34
CA ASP A 413 1.75 10.72 30.21
C ASP A 413 0.98 11.48 31.30
N ASP A 414 1.69 12.31 32.05
CA ASP A 414 1.18 13.19 33.14
C ASP A 414 0.45 12.43 34.27
N ASN A 415 0.57 11.09 34.38
CA ASN A 415 -0.10 10.28 35.40
C ASN A 415 0.85 9.34 36.15
N VAL A 416 1.73 8.57 35.48
CA VAL A 416 2.63 7.58 36.11
C VAL A 416 4.09 7.95 36.04
#